data_da8410ed88cb9628fa3e9c19e98a2b12
#
_entry.id   da8410ed88cb9628fa3e9c19e98a2b12
#
_cell.length_a   1.000
_cell.length_b   1.000
_cell.length_c   1.000
_cell.angle_alpha   90.00
_cell.angle_beta   90.00
_cell.angle_gamma   90.00
#
_symmetry.space_group_name_H-M   'P 1'
#
loop_
_entity.id
_entity.type
_entity.pdbx_description
1 polymer ?
#
loop_
_entity_poly.entity_id
_entity_poly.type
_entity_poly.pdbx_seq_one_letter_code
_entity_poly.pdbx_strand_id
1 'polypeptide(L)'
;MSWKPCFGAWSEVARNVNHTSYFLDLGKIQNVKPYTYAWLLVNFLEPNQSGDLSEVHYVKVHCDDFVFRTLKVLRYGGPMGLGNVTENFIPSNSFDWMHAKKETAREAVVKNICFNNIVE
;
A
#
# COMPACT_ATOMS: atom_id res chain seq x y z
N MET A 1 -1.08 -26.93 -7.28
CA MET A 1 -1.59 -25.96 -6.31
C MET A 1 -1.17 -24.55 -6.70
N SER A 2 -2.13 -23.69 -6.73
CA SER A 2 -1.84 -22.28 -7.05
C SER A 2 -1.04 -21.65 -5.93
N TRP A 3 0.08 -21.04 -6.28
CA TRP A 3 0.88 -20.36 -5.29
C TRP A 3 0.61 -18.87 -5.40
N LYS A 4 0.01 -18.32 -4.38
CA LYS A 4 -0.30 -16.88 -4.32
C LYS A 4 0.20 -16.32 -3.01
N PRO A 5 0.65 -15.05 -2.99
CA PRO A 5 0.85 -14.39 -1.72
C PRO A 5 -0.48 -14.43 -0.96
N CYS A 6 -0.41 -14.90 0.27
CA CYS A 6 -1.62 -14.99 1.08
C CYS A 6 -1.72 -13.69 1.87
N PHE A 7 -2.50 -12.75 1.34
CA PHE A 7 -2.85 -11.56 2.11
C PHE A 7 -4.07 -11.92 2.93
N GLY A 8 -4.13 -11.43 4.15
CA GLY A 8 -5.32 -11.57 4.96
C GLY A 8 -6.45 -10.73 4.41
N ALA A 9 -7.31 -10.26 5.29
CA ALA A 9 -8.39 -9.41 4.85
C ALA A 9 -7.86 -8.01 4.57
N TRP A 10 -8.21 -7.46 3.42
CA TRP A 10 -7.93 -6.06 3.09
C TRP A 10 -8.94 -5.17 3.81
N SER A 11 -8.45 -4.18 4.53
CA SER A 11 -9.30 -3.21 5.22
C SER A 11 -9.15 -1.86 4.56
N GLU A 12 -10.25 -1.27 4.13
CA GLU A 12 -10.20 0.04 3.50
C GLU A 12 -9.88 1.10 4.54
N VAL A 13 -8.87 1.91 4.27
CA VAL A 13 -8.41 2.95 5.20
C VAL A 13 -8.52 4.34 4.62
N ALA A 14 -8.68 4.47 3.31
CA ALA A 14 -8.77 5.78 2.68
C ALA A 14 -9.36 5.68 1.29
N ARG A 15 -9.83 6.81 0.77
CA ARG A 15 -10.31 6.93 -0.59
C ARG A 15 -10.02 8.36 -1.05
N ASN A 16 -9.47 8.52 -2.25
CA ASN A 16 -9.17 9.86 -2.74
C ASN A 16 -10.33 10.44 -3.55
N VAL A 17 -10.15 11.66 -4.05
CA VAL A 17 -11.22 12.36 -4.77
C VAL A 17 -11.55 11.69 -6.11
N ASN A 18 -10.66 10.88 -6.64
CA ASN A 18 -10.89 10.14 -7.88
C ASN A 18 -11.46 8.75 -7.62
N HIS A 19 -11.89 8.49 -6.39
CA HIS A 19 -12.46 7.22 -5.96
C HIS A 19 -11.47 6.06 -6.02
N THR A 20 -10.16 6.34 -5.99
CA THR A 20 -9.16 5.30 -5.75
C THR A 20 -9.23 4.93 -4.28
N SER A 21 -9.38 3.65 -4.00
CA SER A 21 -9.50 3.13 -2.63
C SER A 21 -8.19 2.54 -2.18
N TYR A 22 -7.86 2.75 -0.91
CA TYR A 22 -6.61 2.30 -0.33
C TYR A 22 -6.93 1.34 0.81
N PHE A 23 -6.30 0.18 0.80
CA PHE A 23 -6.55 -0.88 1.77
C PHE A 23 -5.23 -1.32 2.39
N LEU A 24 -5.28 -1.68 3.66
CA LEU A 24 -4.13 -2.27 4.35
C LEU A 24 -4.47 -3.68 4.80
N ASP A 25 -3.46 -4.55 4.79
CA ASP A 25 -3.58 -5.85 5.43
C ASP A 25 -3.11 -5.67 6.88
N LEU A 26 -4.05 -5.37 7.75
CA LEU A 26 -3.73 -5.01 9.13
C LEU A 26 -3.07 -6.15 9.89
N GLY A 27 -3.35 -7.39 9.50
CA GLY A 27 -2.75 -8.55 10.15
C GLY A 27 -1.32 -8.80 9.75
N LYS A 28 -0.81 -8.08 8.74
CA LYS A 28 0.56 -8.26 8.25
C LYS A 28 1.42 -7.02 8.42
N ILE A 29 1.01 -6.10 9.26
CA ILE A 29 1.85 -4.96 9.60
C ILE A 29 2.95 -5.46 10.52
N GLN A 30 4.20 -5.18 10.14
CA GLN A 30 5.36 -5.62 10.91
C GLN A 30 6.11 -4.42 11.46
N ASN A 31 6.38 -4.47 12.75
CA ASN A 31 7.07 -3.40 13.45
C ASN A 31 8.51 -3.85 13.73
N VAL A 32 9.44 -3.26 13.01
CA VAL A 32 10.87 -3.54 13.16
C VAL A 32 11.54 -2.20 13.42
N LYS A 33 11.51 -1.78 14.69
CA LYS A 33 11.94 -0.43 15.08
C LYS A 33 13.30 -0.06 14.51
N PRO A 34 13.44 1.13 13.99
CA PRO A 34 12.51 2.27 14.05
C PRO A 34 11.49 2.29 12.92
N TYR A 35 11.33 1.21 12.18
CA TYR A 35 10.50 1.17 10.97
C TYR A 35 9.28 0.29 11.15
N THR A 36 8.27 0.57 10.34
CA THR A 36 7.07 -0.26 10.23
C THR A 36 6.86 -0.60 8.76
N TYR A 37 6.57 -1.87 8.49
CA TYR A 37 6.38 -2.37 7.12
C TYR A 37 4.94 -2.79 6.95
N ALA A 38 4.37 -2.50 5.78
CA ALA A 38 2.98 -2.85 5.51
C ALA A 38 2.78 -3.13 4.03
N TRP A 39 1.73 -3.91 3.75
CA TRP A 39 1.25 -4.13 2.39
C TRP A 39 0.05 -3.25 2.18
N LEU A 40 0.09 -2.46 1.10
CA LEU A 40 -0.94 -1.49 0.74
C LEU A 40 -1.52 -1.89 -0.61
N LEU A 41 -2.85 -2.03 -0.66
CA LEU A 41 -3.54 -2.25 -1.92
C LEU A 41 -4.14 -0.94 -2.39
N VAL A 42 -3.84 -0.58 -3.62
CA VAL A 42 -4.38 0.61 -4.29
C VAL A 42 -5.34 0.12 -5.37
N ASN A 43 -6.61 0.39 -5.20
CA ASN A 43 -7.66 -0.12 -6.09
C ASN A 43 -8.27 1.04 -6.86
N PHE A 44 -8.14 0.99 -8.19
CA PHE A 44 -8.60 2.06 -9.07
C PHE A 44 -10.07 1.86 -9.44
N LEU A 45 -10.79 2.97 -9.60
CA LEU A 45 -12.16 2.90 -10.10
C LEU A 45 -12.19 2.49 -11.57
N GLU A 46 -11.23 3.04 -12.34
CA GLU A 46 -11.09 2.75 -13.77
C GLU A 46 -9.65 2.35 -14.03
N PRO A 47 -9.39 1.61 -15.12
CA PRO A 47 -8.02 1.20 -15.40
C PRO A 47 -7.07 2.39 -15.51
N ASN A 48 -5.84 2.20 -15.07
CA ASN A 48 -4.80 3.20 -15.26
C ASN A 48 -4.34 3.21 -16.72
N GLN A 49 -3.32 4.01 -17.04
CA GLN A 49 -2.85 4.14 -18.41
C GLN A 49 -2.37 2.83 -19.02
N SER A 50 -1.92 1.92 -18.19
CA SER A 50 -1.45 0.59 -18.63
C SER A 50 -2.56 -0.46 -18.65
N GLY A 51 -3.78 -0.08 -18.30
CA GLY A 51 -4.92 -1.00 -18.29
C GLY A 51 -5.06 -1.80 -16.99
N ASP A 52 -4.29 -1.48 -15.97
CA ASP A 52 -4.35 -2.19 -14.69
C ASP A 52 -5.42 -1.63 -13.79
N LEU A 53 -6.06 -2.49 -13.00
CA LEU A 53 -7.13 -2.08 -12.09
C LEU A 53 -6.70 -1.99 -10.63
N SER A 54 -5.53 -2.52 -10.27
CA SER A 54 -5.04 -2.40 -8.91
C SER A 54 -3.54 -2.57 -8.84
N GLU A 55 -2.99 -2.13 -7.72
CA GLU A 55 -1.56 -2.31 -7.40
C GLU A 55 -1.43 -2.71 -5.94
N VAL A 56 -0.41 -3.49 -5.64
CA VAL A 56 -0.04 -3.81 -4.26
C VAL A 56 1.36 -3.26 -4.03
N HIS A 57 1.49 -2.43 -3.01
CA HIS A 57 2.75 -1.78 -2.66
C HIS A 57 3.27 -2.34 -1.34
N TYR A 58 4.56 -2.65 -1.28
CA TYR A 58 5.23 -2.95 -0.02
C TYR A 58 5.89 -1.67 0.45
N VAL A 59 5.48 -1.16 1.60
CA VAL A 59 5.91 0.15 2.06
C VAL A 59 6.65 0.03 3.38
N LYS A 60 7.62 0.92 3.55
CA LYS A 60 8.41 1.07 4.76
C LYS A 60 8.13 2.45 5.30
N VAL A 61 7.76 2.53 6.58
CA VAL A 61 7.35 3.79 7.19
C VAL A 61 8.25 4.07 8.38
N HIS A 62 8.68 5.32 8.52
CA HIS A 62 9.36 5.81 9.71
C HIS A 62 8.34 6.66 10.46
N CYS A 63 7.68 6.05 11.45
CA CYS A 63 6.53 6.69 12.08
C CYS A 63 6.90 7.94 12.89
N ASP A 64 8.10 7.96 13.47
CA ASP A 64 8.52 9.14 14.23
C ASP A 64 8.62 10.37 13.34
N ASP A 65 9.11 10.21 12.12
CA ASP A 65 9.24 11.31 11.16
C ASP A 65 8.06 11.42 10.22
N PHE A 66 7.17 10.44 10.26
CA PHE A 66 5.96 10.39 9.44
C PHE A 66 6.27 10.46 7.95
N VAL A 67 7.27 9.66 7.53
CA VAL A 67 7.69 9.53 6.13
C VAL A 67 7.63 8.06 5.72
N PHE A 68 7.56 7.83 4.40
CA PHE A 68 7.44 6.48 3.88
C PHE A 68 8.28 6.30 2.63
N ARG A 69 8.57 5.03 2.31
CA ARG A 69 9.19 4.63 1.06
C ARG A 69 8.42 3.45 0.51
N THR A 70 8.24 3.42 -0.82
CA THR A 70 7.66 2.27 -1.49
C THR A 70 8.80 1.39 -1.99
N LEU A 71 8.88 0.18 -1.44
CA LEU A 71 9.99 -0.72 -1.72
C LEU A 71 9.71 -1.61 -2.92
N LYS A 72 8.44 -1.90 -3.20
CA LYS A 72 8.07 -2.82 -4.27
C LYS A 72 6.64 -2.54 -4.71
N VAL A 73 6.39 -2.71 -6.01
CA VAL A 73 5.06 -2.56 -6.59
C VAL A 73 4.75 -3.77 -7.43
N LEU A 74 3.56 -4.34 -7.20
CA LEU A 74 2.97 -5.38 -8.04
C LEU A 74 1.74 -4.76 -8.70
N ARG A 75 1.66 -4.83 -10.03
CA ARG A 75 0.48 -4.36 -10.77
C ARG A 75 -0.38 -5.54 -11.18
N TYR A 76 -1.67 -5.37 -11.05
CA TYR A 76 -2.64 -6.44 -11.33
C TYR A 76 -3.64 -5.96 -12.38
N GLY A 77 -3.97 -6.85 -13.32
CA GLY A 77 -4.97 -6.54 -14.35
C GLY A 77 -6.37 -6.42 -13.79
N GLY A 78 -6.69 -7.14 -12.71
CA GLY A 78 -8.00 -7.10 -12.09
C GLY A 78 -8.04 -6.18 -10.87
N PRO A 79 -9.25 -5.98 -10.33
CA PRO A 79 -9.41 -5.16 -9.12
C PRO A 79 -8.98 -5.94 -7.88
N MET A 80 -8.71 -5.24 -6.81
CA MET A 80 -8.45 -5.81 -5.49
C MET A 80 -7.28 -6.79 -5.46
N GLY A 81 -6.25 -6.56 -6.30
CA GLY A 81 -5.10 -7.44 -6.35
C GLY A 81 -5.40 -8.80 -6.93
N LEU A 82 -6.40 -8.88 -7.81
CA LEU A 82 -6.81 -10.13 -8.44
C LEU A 82 -6.37 -10.15 -9.91
N GLY A 83 -6.39 -11.35 -10.48
CA GLY A 83 -5.99 -11.51 -11.87
C GLY A 83 -4.48 -11.69 -11.97
N ASN A 84 -3.97 -11.47 -13.17
CA ASN A 84 -2.55 -11.67 -13.46
C ASN A 84 -1.72 -10.48 -12.97
N VAL A 85 -0.55 -10.79 -12.45
CA VAL A 85 0.46 -9.75 -12.19
C VAL A 85 1.01 -9.32 -13.55
N THR A 86 0.79 -8.05 -13.90
CA THR A 86 1.21 -7.52 -15.17
C THR A 86 2.60 -6.88 -15.09
N GLU A 87 2.99 -6.48 -13.90
CA GLU A 87 4.33 -5.92 -13.67
C GLU A 87 4.71 -6.09 -12.20
N ASN A 88 6.00 -6.32 -11.97
CA ASN A 88 6.57 -6.48 -10.63
C ASN A 88 7.90 -5.74 -10.67
N PHE A 89 8.01 -4.64 -9.92
CA PHE A 89 9.19 -3.80 -10.02
C PHE A 89 9.49 -3.06 -8.72
N ILE A 90 10.74 -2.61 -8.62
CA ILE A 90 11.17 -1.72 -7.53
C ILE A 90 11.15 -0.31 -8.10
N PRO A 91 10.37 0.61 -7.49
CA PRO A 91 10.30 1.98 -8.01
C PRO A 91 11.68 2.65 -8.03
N SER A 92 11.90 3.49 -9.03
CA SER A 92 13.17 4.19 -9.15
C SER A 92 13.48 5.09 -7.96
N ASN A 93 12.43 5.56 -7.26
CA ASN A 93 12.57 6.40 -6.09
C ASN A 93 12.43 5.62 -4.77
N SER A 94 12.69 4.30 -4.79
CA SER A 94 12.47 3.45 -3.62
C SER A 94 13.36 3.79 -2.43
N PHE A 95 14.44 4.52 -2.66
CA PHE A 95 15.33 4.95 -1.58
C PHE A 95 14.98 6.33 -1.03
N ASP A 96 14.01 7.01 -1.60
CA ASP A 96 13.66 8.37 -1.20
C ASP A 96 12.57 8.33 -0.15
N TRP A 97 12.78 9.06 0.95
CA TRP A 97 11.75 9.25 1.95
C TRP A 97 10.79 10.32 1.47
N MET A 98 9.50 10.00 1.52
CA MET A 98 8.43 10.85 1.03
C MET A 98 7.53 11.25 2.18
N HIS A 99 7.09 12.51 2.19
CA HIS A 99 6.07 12.97 3.13
C HIS A 99 4.70 12.81 2.50
N ALA A 100 3.75 12.32 3.29
CA ALA A 100 2.36 12.31 2.84
C ALA A 100 1.78 13.71 3.05
N LYS A 101 1.20 14.29 1.99
CA LYS A 101 0.59 15.61 2.10
C LYS A 101 -0.59 15.57 3.05
N LYS A 102 -0.79 16.65 3.80
CA LYS A 102 -1.91 16.75 4.72
C LYS A 102 -3.23 16.66 3.97
N GLU A 103 -4.19 16.01 4.59
CA GLU A 103 -5.55 15.88 4.09
C GLU A 103 -5.64 15.11 2.78
N THR A 104 -4.69 14.20 2.55
CA THR A 104 -4.73 13.31 1.40
C THR A 104 -5.00 11.89 1.87
N ALA A 105 -5.39 11.04 0.91
CA ALA A 105 -5.56 9.62 1.20
C ALA A 105 -4.26 9.00 1.69
N ARG A 106 -3.13 9.42 1.14
CA ARG A 106 -1.82 8.88 1.54
C ARG A 106 -1.52 9.19 3.00
N GLU A 107 -1.90 10.37 3.48
CA GLU A 107 -1.74 10.69 4.89
C GLU A 107 -2.55 9.74 5.76
N ALA A 108 -3.79 9.46 5.38
CA ALA A 108 -4.62 8.52 6.12
C ALA A 108 -4.01 7.12 6.13
N VAL A 109 -3.39 6.70 5.02
CA VAL A 109 -2.70 5.41 4.95
C VAL A 109 -1.56 5.36 5.96
N VAL A 110 -0.70 6.37 5.98
CA VAL A 110 0.46 6.40 6.87
C VAL A 110 -0.01 6.45 8.33
N LYS A 111 -1.04 7.23 8.62
CA LYS A 111 -1.60 7.28 9.97
C LYS A 111 -2.09 5.92 10.42
N ASN A 112 -2.80 5.21 9.54
CA ASN A 112 -3.32 3.90 9.89
C ASN A 112 -2.19 2.90 10.13
N ILE A 113 -1.14 2.94 9.33
CA ILE A 113 0.02 2.08 9.52
C ILE A 113 0.64 2.34 10.90
N CYS A 114 0.87 3.61 11.22
CA CYS A 114 1.59 3.96 12.45
C CYS A 114 0.74 3.72 13.69
N PHE A 115 -0.55 4.03 13.64
CA PHE A 115 -1.40 3.91 14.82
C PHE A 115 -1.79 2.47 15.12
N ASN A 116 -1.86 1.61 14.12
CA ASN A 116 -2.15 0.21 14.37
C ASN A 116 -1.04 -0.51 15.12
N ASN A 117 0.16 0.07 15.17
CA ASN A 117 1.26 -0.53 15.94
C ASN A 117 1.15 -0.28 17.43
N ILE A 118 0.30 0.65 17.82
CA ILE A 118 0.17 1.04 19.23
C ILE A 118 -0.87 0.18 19.91
N VAL A 119 -1.81 -0.34 19.15
CA VAL A 119 -2.90 -1.17 19.69
C VAL A 119 -2.39 -2.58 19.87
N GLU A 120 -2.41 -3.04 21.09
CA GLU A 120 -1.97 -4.39 21.43
C GLU A 120 -3.11 -5.29 21.79
#